data_4eb5cbe2efe20c6b1b407d1d7f31b410
#
_entry.id   4eb5cbe2efe20c6b1b407d1d7f31b410
#
_cell.length_a   1.000
_cell.length_b   1.000
_cell.length_c   1.000
_cell.angle_alpha   90.00
_cell.angle_beta   90.00
_cell.angle_gamma   90.00
#
_symmetry.space_group_name_H-M   'P 1'
#
loop_
_entity.id
_entity.type
_entity.pdbx_description
1 polymer ?
#
loop_
_entity_poly.entity_id
_entity_poly.type
_entity_poly.pdbx_seq_one_letter_code
_entity_poly.pdbx_strand_id
1 'polypeptide(L)'
;MFSLNHQKEKTLEEKMRIEQDRVAKFLVSNYDLADGQKIKRVEFVEFQKNESTGSWRITAKVNGQYNISVKIDSLNENEKIRSSNYSPTDFTKRENKEEAGYDIAVKIIYLEER
;
A
#
# COMPACT_ATOMS: atom_id res chain seq x y z
N MET A 1 10.82 17.61 31.67
CA MET A 1 10.59 17.25 31.00
C MET A 1 10.49 16.98 30.44
N PHE A 2 10.47 16.96 30.20
CA PHE A 2 10.12 16.50 29.51
C PHE A 2 10.11 16.32 28.57
N SER A 3 10.12 16.23 28.49
CA SER A 3 9.96 15.98 27.61
C SER A 3 10.09 16.03 26.67
N LEU A 4 10.30 15.94 26.67
CA LEU A 4 10.33 15.92 25.84
C LEU A 4 10.29 15.59 24.96
N ASN A 5 10.16 15.42 24.94
CA ASN A 5 10.10 15.02 24.07
C ASN A 5 9.80 14.53 23.41
N HIS A 6 9.65 14.51 23.66
CA HIS A 6 9.36 14.14 23.10
C HIS A 6 9.06 13.52 21.86
N GLN A 7 9.54 12.95 21.59
CA GLN A 7 9.25 12.27 20.41
C GLN A 7 8.95 10.86 20.73
N LYS A 8 7.68 10.61 20.83
CA LYS A 8 7.15 9.33 21.00
C LYS A 8 7.40 8.53 19.75
N GLU A 9 8.02 7.38 19.87
CA GLU A 9 8.12 6.45 18.77
C GLU A 9 6.74 5.99 18.35
N LYS A 10 6.55 5.84 17.06
CA LYS A 10 5.28 5.32 16.57
C LYS A 10 5.13 3.86 16.95
N THR A 11 3.91 3.47 17.28
CA THR A 11 3.62 2.08 17.56
C THR A 11 3.65 1.28 16.28
N LEU A 12 3.69 -0.04 16.40
CA LEU A 12 3.62 -0.91 15.23
C LEU A 12 2.35 -0.65 14.43
N GLU A 13 1.22 -0.49 15.11
CA GLU A 13 -0.03 -0.23 14.43
C GLU A 13 0.00 1.06 13.63
N GLU A 14 0.60 2.10 14.21
CA GLU A 14 0.72 3.37 13.50
C GLU A 14 1.59 3.22 12.27
N LYS A 15 2.70 2.50 12.41
CA LYS A 15 3.59 2.28 11.28
C LYS A 15 2.90 1.50 10.17
N MET A 16 2.12 0.50 10.55
CA MET A 16 1.40 -0.30 9.56
C MET A 16 0.33 0.54 8.85
N ARG A 17 -0.33 1.45 9.56
CA ARG A 17 -1.32 2.32 8.95
C ARG A 17 -0.66 3.25 7.94
N ILE A 18 0.48 3.80 8.28
CA ILE A 18 1.22 4.68 7.37
C ILE A 18 1.63 3.92 6.11
N GLU A 19 2.10 2.68 6.27
CA GLU A 19 2.49 1.90 5.10
C GLU A 19 1.31 1.56 4.22
N GLN A 20 0.15 1.28 4.81
CA GLN A 20 -1.04 1.03 4.02
C GLN A 20 -1.41 2.25 3.18
N ASP A 21 -1.34 3.44 3.76
CA ASP A 21 -1.58 4.66 3.00
C ASP A 21 -0.59 4.82 1.86
N ARG A 22 0.68 4.55 2.13
CA ARG A 22 1.71 4.66 1.10
C ARG A 22 1.47 3.67 -0.03
N VAL A 23 1.11 2.45 0.31
CA VAL A 23 0.86 1.43 -0.69
C VAL A 23 -0.36 1.78 -1.52
N ALA A 24 -1.43 2.26 -0.90
CA ALA A 24 -2.61 2.67 -1.65
C ALA A 24 -2.25 3.74 -2.67
N LYS A 25 -1.49 4.73 -2.25
CA LYS A 25 -1.04 5.78 -3.14
C LYS A 25 -0.18 5.24 -4.27
N PHE A 26 0.73 4.33 -3.93
CA PHE A 26 1.60 3.71 -4.91
C PHE A 26 0.78 2.96 -5.97
N LEU A 27 -0.21 2.20 -5.53
CA LEU A 27 -1.03 1.43 -6.45
C LEU A 27 -1.81 2.33 -7.39
N VAL A 28 -2.45 3.34 -6.84
CA VAL A 28 -3.25 4.25 -7.66
C VAL A 28 -2.37 5.02 -8.63
N SER A 29 -1.15 5.34 -8.22
CA SER A 29 -0.25 6.14 -9.04
C SER A 29 0.45 5.36 -10.13
N ASN A 30 0.62 4.05 -9.94
CA ASN A 30 1.47 3.27 -10.85
C ASN A 30 0.72 2.25 -11.70
N TYR A 31 -0.54 1.97 -11.39
CA TYR A 31 -1.27 0.91 -12.06
C TYR A 31 -2.64 1.36 -12.49
N ASP A 32 -3.10 0.78 -13.58
CA ASP A 32 -4.49 0.87 -14.03
C ASP A 32 -5.05 -0.52 -14.03
N LEU A 33 -6.37 -0.62 -13.90
CA LEU A 33 -7.02 -1.90 -14.02
C LEU A 33 -7.12 -2.26 -15.50
N ALA A 34 -6.82 -3.52 -15.81
CA ALA A 34 -6.86 -3.98 -17.19
C ALA A 34 -8.26 -3.93 -17.78
N ASP A 35 -9.29 -3.97 -16.92
CA ASP A 35 -10.66 -3.90 -17.39
C ASP A 35 -11.13 -2.49 -17.73
N GLY A 36 -10.25 -1.51 -17.57
CA GLY A 36 -10.58 -0.13 -17.91
C GLY A 36 -11.29 0.65 -16.84
N GLN A 37 -11.62 0.03 -15.72
CA GLN A 37 -12.29 0.73 -14.63
C GLN A 37 -11.30 1.50 -13.79
N LYS A 38 -11.80 2.55 -13.16
CA LYS A 38 -10.98 3.30 -12.23
C LYS A 38 -10.85 2.54 -10.92
N ILE A 39 -9.72 2.73 -10.26
CA ILE A 39 -9.54 2.18 -8.92
C ILE A 39 -10.37 3.04 -7.98
N LYS A 40 -11.37 2.42 -7.37
CA LYS A 40 -12.27 3.11 -6.46
C LYS A 40 -12.15 2.62 -5.02
N ARG A 41 -11.56 1.45 -4.83
CA ARG A 41 -11.52 0.84 -3.51
C ARG A 41 -10.26 0.01 -3.40
N VAL A 42 -9.54 0.20 -2.30
CA VAL A 42 -8.34 -0.56 -1.98
C VAL A 42 -8.55 -1.13 -0.59
N GLU A 43 -8.67 -2.44 -0.51
CA GLU A 43 -8.89 -3.12 0.75
C GLU A 43 -7.66 -3.95 1.08
N PHE A 44 -7.05 -3.69 2.23
CA PHE A 44 -5.87 -4.43 2.64
C PHE A 44 -6.27 -5.73 3.30
N VAL A 45 -5.74 -6.83 2.78
CA VAL A 45 -6.13 -8.16 3.24
C VAL A 45 -4.99 -8.93 3.87
N GLU A 46 -3.75 -8.46 3.71
CA GLU A 46 -2.60 -9.16 4.26
C GLU A 46 -1.48 -8.18 4.53
N PHE A 47 -0.80 -8.38 5.66
CA PHE A 47 0.34 -7.55 6.03
C PHE A 47 1.23 -8.44 6.90
N GLN A 48 2.19 -9.13 6.28
CA GLN A 48 2.95 -10.15 6.95
C GLN A 48 4.44 -9.92 6.84
N LYS A 49 5.15 -10.24 7.90
CA LYS A 49 6.60 -10.16 7.93
C LYS A 49 7.19 -11.50 7.60
N ASN A 50 8.21 -11.49 6.74
CA ASN A 50 9.00 -12.68 6.49
C ASN A 50 10.12 -12.71 7.51
N GLU A 51 10.06 -13.67 8.42
CA GLU A 51 11.03 -13.70 9.52
C GLU A 51 12.44 -13.98 9.05
N SER A 52 12.59 -14.66 7.93
CA SER A 52 13.92 -14.98 7.43
C SER A 52 14.63 -13.78 6.84
N THR A 53 13.90 -12.92 6.13
CA THR A 53 14.52 -11.79 5.43
C THR A 53 14.26 -10.47 6.12
N GLY A 54 13.26 -10.42 7.01
CA GLY A 54 12.87 -9.18 7.65
C GLY A 54 12.00 -8.30 6.79
N SER A 55 11.69 -8.71 5.57
CA SER A 55 10.86 -7.90 4.70
C SER A 55 9.38 -8.13 5.01
N TRP A 56 8.55 -7.22 4.53
CA TRP A 56 7.11 -7.29 4.74
C TRP A 56 6.39 -7.42 3.42
N ARG A 57 5.34 -8.22 3.41
CA ARG A 57 4.47 -8.34 2.25
C ARG A 57 3.10 -7.79 2.59
N ILE A 58 2.63 -6.89 1.74
CA ILE A 58 1.34 -6.23 1.92
C ILE A 58 0.49 -6.54 0.70
N THR A 59 -0.68 -7.14 0.93
CA THR A 59 -1.57 -7.50 -0.16
C THR A 59 -2.85 -6.70 -0.05
N ALA A 60 -3.27 -6.17 -1.18
CA ALA A 60 -4.51 -5.40 -1.28
C ALA A 60 -5.42 -6.00 -2.32
N LYS A 61 -6.72 -5.87 -2.08
CA LYS A 61 -7.74 -6.26 -3.05
C LYS A 61 -8.34 -4.98 -3.61
N VAL A 62 -8.24 -4.81 -4.91
CA VAL A 62 -8.68 -3.59 -5.58
C VAL A 62 -10.07 -3.80 -6.15
N ASN A 63 -10.96 -2.87 -5.88
CA ASN A 63 -12.35 -2.90 -6.34
C ASN A 63 -13.07 -4.20 -5.99
N GLY A 64 -12.62 -4.85 -4.91
CA GLY A 64 -13.25 -6.08 -4.46
C GLY A 64 -12.99 -7.29 -5.34
N GLN A 65 -12.09 -7.19 -6.31
CA GLN A 65 -11.90 -8.24 -7.29
C GLN A 65 -10.45 -8.64 -7.53
N TYR A 66 -9.52 -7.70 -7.52
CA TYR A 66 -8.17 -7.96 -8.02
C TYR A 66 -7.14 -7.81 -6.93
N ASN A 67 -6.28 -8.79 -6.80
CA ASN A 67 -5.26 -8.78 -5.75
C ASN A 67 -3.92 -8.31 -6.29
N ILE A 68 -3.21 -7.53 -5.48
CA ILE A 68 -1.87 -7.12 -5.80
C ILE A 68 -1.09 -7.06 -4.50
N SER A 69 0.13 -7.58 -4.52
CA SER A 69 1.01 -7.60 -3.36
C SER A 69 2.22 -6.73 -3.61
N VAL A 70 2.67 -6.05 -2.57
CA VAL A 70 3.92 -5.30 -2.65
C VAL A 70 4.82 -5.75 -1.53
N LYS A 71 6.11 -5.45 -1.70
CA LYS A 71 7.13 -5.86 -0.74
C LYS A 71 7.93 -4.65 -0.31
N ILE A 72 8.13 -4.52 0.98
CA ILE A 72 8.97 -3.47 1.54
C ILE A 72 9.98 -4.11 2.48
N ASP A 73 11.15 -3.47 2.62
CA ASP A 73 12.20 -4.04 3.45
C ASP A 73 12.00 -3.77 4.92
N SER A 74 11.39 -2.64 5.24
CA SER A 74 11.14 -2.29 6.64
C SER A 74 9.96 -1.34 6.71
N LEU A 75 9.42 -1.20 7.91
CA LEU A 75 8.32 -0.27 8.14
C LEU A 75 8.87 1.11 8.36
N ASN A 76 9.30 1.73 7.27
CA ASN A 76 9.90 3.03 7.28
C ASN A 76 9.34 3.82 6.12
N GLU A 77 8.68 4.93 6.42
CA GLU A 77 8.00 5.71 5.38
C GLU A 77 8.97 6.29 4.36
N ASN A 78 10.26 6.25 4.63
CA ASN A 78 11.26 6.69 3.68
C ASN A 78 11.78 5.56 2.79
N GLU A 79 11.39 4.32 3.08
CA GLU A 79 11.82 3.19 2.29
C GLU A 79 10.96 3.06 1.05
N LYS A 80 11.59 2.68 -0.04
CA LYS A 80 10.86 2.49 -1.28
C LYS A 80 10.12 1.16 -1.26
N ILE A 81 8.99 1.14 -1.96
CA ILE A 81 8.30 -0.10 -2.21
C ILE A 81 9.11 -0.85 -3.27
N ARG A 82 9.59 -2.05 -2.91
CA ARG A 82 10.58 -2.73 -3.71
C ARG A 82 10.02 -3.42 -4.95
N SER A 83 8.92 -4.10 -4.78
CA SER A 83 8.41 -4.87 -5.90
C SER A 83 6.94 -5.08 -5.72
N SER A 84 6.28 -5.40 -6.81
CA SER A 84 4.87 -5.73 -6.77
C SER A 84 4.65 -7.04 -7.52
N ASN A 85 3.64 -7.78 -7.11
CA ASN A 85 3.29 -9.06 -7.68
C ASN A 85 1.80 -9.04 -7.97
N TYR A 86 1.45 -9.19 -9.24
CA TYR A 86 0.06 -9.11 -9.66
C TYR A 86 -0.10 -9.86 -10.98
N SER A 87 -1.34 -10.14 -11.34
CA SER A 87 -1.62 -10.78 -12.60
C SER A 87 -1.67 -9.73 -13.71
N PRO A 88 -0.93 -9.94 -14.81
CA PRO A 88 -0.98 -8.99 -15.93
C PRO A 88 -2.36 -8.90 -16.58
N THR A 89 -3.24 -9.86 -16.32
CA THR A 89 -4.61 -9.78 -16.82
C THR A 89 -5.47 -8.86 -15.98
N ASP A 90 -5.01 -8.52 -14.77
CA ASP A 90 -5.78 -7.67 -13.86
C ASP A 90 -5.29 -6.24 -13.85
N PHE A 91 -3.99 -6.04 -13.94
CA PHE A 91 -3.38 -4.72 -13.83
C PHE A 91 -2.42 -4.46 -14.96
N THR A 92 -2.34 -3.19 -15.35
CA THR A 92 -1.32 -2.73 -16.27
C THR A 92 -0.55 -1.62 -15.62
N LYS A 93 0.74 -1.53 -15.94
CA LYS A 93 1.56 -0.47 -15.41
C LYS A 93 1.24 0.83 -16.14
N ARG A 94 1.05 1.88 -15.36
CA ARG A 94 0.76 3.18 -15.94
C ARG A 94 2.05 3.79 -16.46
N GLU A 95 2.02 4.25 -17.70
CA GLU A 95 3.21 4.82 -18.31
C GLU A 95 3.39 6.28 -17.96
N ASN A 96 2.30 7.02 -17.89
CA ASN A 96 2.36 8.43 -17.59
C ASN A 96 2.00 8.66 -16.13
N LYS A 97 3.00 8.72 -15.29
CA LYS A 97 2.77 8.83 -13.86
C LYS A 97 2.33 10.21 -13.43
N GLU A 98 2.52 11.19 -14.28
CA GLU A 98 2.18 12.55 -13.89
C GLU A 98 0.71 12.76 -13.73
N GLU A 99 -0.09 11.97 -14.46
CA GLU A 99 -1.52 12.09 -14.34
C GLU A 99 -2.10 11.19 -13.30
N ALA A 100 -1.25 10.52 -12.57
CA ALA A 100 -1.69 9.53 -11.61
C ALA A 100 -1.93 10.14 -10.26
N GLY A 101 -2.47 11.33 -10.18
CA GLY A 101 -2.72 11.95 -8.91
C GLY A 101 -3.56 11.04 -8.04
N TYR A 102 -3.30 11.12 -6.75
CA TYR A 102 -4.09 10.35 -5.80
C TYR A 102 -5.51 10.87 -5.80
N ASP A 103 -6.43 9.98 -6.12
CA ASP A 103 -7.83 10.36 -6.19
C ASP A 103 -8.45 10.25 -4.82
N ILE A 104 -8.91 11.36 -4.27
CA ILE A 104 -9.49 11.35 -2.94
C ILE A 104 -10.79 10.56 -2.89
N ALA A 105 -11.35 10.22 -4.03
CA ALA A 105 -12.54 9.39 -4.07
C ALA A 105 -12.24 7.90 -3.84
N VAL A 106 -10.97 7.53 -3.81
CA VAL A 106 -10.60 6.14 -3.56
C VAL A 106 -10.86 5.82 -2.10
N LYS A 107 -11.64 4.78 -1.86
CA LYS A 107 -11.93 4.32 -0.51
C LYS A 107 -10.87 3.32 -0.08
N ILE A 108 -10.26 3.58 1.08
CA ILE A 108 -9.26 2.69 1.63
C ILE A 108 -9.85 1.96 2.82
N ILE A 109 -9.77 0.63 2.81
CA ILE A 109 -10.20 -0.18 3.94
C ILE A 109 -8.96 -0.79 4.53
N TYR A 110 -8.61 -0.34 5.72
CA TYR A 110 -7.41 -0.77 6.40
C TYR A 110 -7.58 -2.16 7.00
N LEU A 111 -6.47 -2.86 7.12
CA LEU A 111 -6.50 -4.22 7.61
C LEU A 111 -7.16 -4.32 8.98
N GLU A 112 -6.89 -3.37 9.85
CA GLU A 112 -7.41 -3.41 11.20
C GLU A 112 -8.91 -3.09 11.26
N GLU A 113 -9.50 -2.70 10.14
CA GLU A 113 -10.93 -2.38 10.08
C GLU A 113 -11.77 -3.50 9.50
N ARG A 114 -11.14 -4.62 9.18
CA ARG A 114 -11.85 -5.72 8.54
C ARG A 114 -12.58 -6.60 9.55
#